data_bf8aaee77ee4b4fc28aab99f11e78ec8
#
_entry.id   bf8aaee77ee4b4fc28aab99f11e78ec8
#
_cell.length_a   1.000
_cell.length_b   1.000
_cell.length_c   1.000
_cell.angle_alpha   90.00
_cell.angle_beta   90.00
_cell.angle_gamma   90.00
#
_symmetry.space_group_name_H-M   'P 1'
#
loop_
_entity.id
_entity.type
_entity.pdbx_description
1 polymer ?
#
loop_
_entity_poly.entity_id
_entity_poly.type
_entity_poly.pdbx_seq_one_letter_code
_entity_poly.pdbx_strand_id
1 'polypeptide(L)' 'MEITINNQVKNLSDTNLTVQQLLNMEIPDKQKGIAIAINNNVVPRTEWQTKNILQNDNILIIKATQGG' A
#
# COMPACT_ATOMS: atom_id res chain seq x y z
N MET A 1 10.63 -4.98 9.27
CA MET A 1 10.61 -4.93 7.80
C MET A 1 10.66 -3.46 7.37
N GLU A 2 11.57 -3.14 6.48
CA GLU A 2 11.68 -1.77 5.97
C GLU A 2 11.02 -1.69 4.60
N ILE A 3 10.16 -0.70 4.41
CA ILE A 3 9.51 -0.42 3.14
C ILE A 3 9.52 1.08 2.92
N THR A 4 9.16 1.49 1.70
CA THR A 4 9.00 2.90 1.37
C THR A 4 7.55 3.13 0.95
N ILE A 5 6.90 4.12 1.54
CA ILE A 5 5.54 4.50 1.19
C ILE A 5 5.56 5.96 0.78
N ASN A 6 5.19 6.22 -0.47
CA ASN A 6 5.17 7.57 -1.02
C ASN A 6 6.48 8.32 -0.73
N ASN A 7 7.59 7.64 -1.02
CA ASN A 7 8.95 8.17 -0.87
C ASN A 7 9.38 8.39 0.58
N GLN A 8 8.68 7.81 1.54
CA GLN A 8 9.08 7.89 2.94
C GLN A 8 9.38 6.49 3.45
N VAL A 9 10.52 6.34 4.08
CA VAL A 9 10.93 5.06 4.66
C VAL A 9 10.10 4.79 5.90
N LYS A 10 9.58 3.56 5.99
CA LYS A 10 8.82 3.10 7.14
C LYS A 10 9.42 1.78 7.63
N ASN A 11 9.60 1.68 8.94
CA ASN A 11 10.02 0.44 9.57
C ASN A 11 8.84 -0.19 10.28
N LEU A 12 8.51 -1.39 9.86
CA LEU A 12 7.38 -2.13 10.43
C LEU A 12 7.91 -3.30 11.23
N SER A 13 7.31 -3.53 12.40
CA SER A 13 7.68 -4.69 13.19
C SER A 13 7.14 -5.99 12.60
N ASP A 14 6.05 -5.88 11.83
CA ASP A 14 5.47 -7.05 11.18
C ASP A 14 6.29 -7.46 9.97
N THR A 15 6.40 -8.76 9.76
CA THR A 15 7.11 -9.30 8.61
C THR A 15 6.18 -10.05 7.66
N ASN A 16 4.89 -9.98 7.90
CA ASN A 16 3.91 -10.75 7.14
C ASN A 16 2.63 -9.95 7.00
N LEU A 17 2.66 -8.95 6.12
CA LEU A 17 1.53 -8.08 5.88
C LEU A 17 1.07 -8.19 4.43
N THR A 18 -0.25 -8.18 4.25
CA THR A 18 -0.82 -7.99 2.91
C THR A 18 -0.99 -6.51 2.63
N VAL A 19 -1.24 -6.19 1.36
CA VAL A 19 -1.54 -4.81 0.96
C VAL A 19 -2.73 -4.28 1.77
N GLN A 20 -3.79 -5.09 1.91
CA GLN A 20 -4.97 -4.64 2.64
C GLN A 20 -4.65 -4.32 4.10
N GLN A 21 -3.83 -5.16 4.73
CA GLN A 21 -3.45 -4.92 6.12
C GLN A 21 -2.64 -3.63 6.26
N LEU A 22 -1.73 -3.38 5.32
CA LEU A 22 -0.96 -2.14 5.33
C LEU A 22 -1.88 -0.94 5.18
N LEU A 23 -2.84 -1.00 4.26
CA LEU A 23 -3.78 0.09 4.06
C LEU A 23 -4.63 0.35 5.30
N ASN A 24 -5.02 -0.71 5.99
CA ASN A 24 -5.79 -0.55 7.22
C ASN A 24 -5.00 0.20 8.30
N MET A 25 -3.69 0.08 8.27
CA MET A 25 -2.82 0.81 9.20
C MET A 25 -2.59 2.25 8.76
N GLU A 26 -2.40 2.49 7.48
CA GLU A 26 -2.01 3.80 6.96
C GLU A 26 -3.20 4.71 6.67
N ILE A 27 -4.27 4.16 6.12
CA ILE A 27 -5.46 4.93 5.78
C ILE A 27 -6.71 4.11 6.13
N PRO A 28 -7.05 4.05 7.42
CA PRO A 28 -8.16 3.19 7.85
C PRO A 28 -9.53 3.60 7.32
N ASP A 29 -9.70 4.88 6.97
CA ASP A 29 -11.05 5.39 6.71
C ASP A 29 -11.37 5.65 5.24
N LYS A 30 -10.40 5.89 4.38
CA LYS A 30 -10.67 6.41 3.04
C LYS A 30 -9.97 5.58 1.98
N GLN A 31 -10.37 4.32 1.90
CA GLN A 31 -9.75 3.41 0.94
C GLN A 31 -10.46 3.39 -0.41
N LYS A 32 -11.60 4.05 -0.53
CA LYS A 32 -12.25 4.19 -1.83
C LYS A 32 -11.50 5.20 -2.68
N GLY A 33 -11.41 4.91 -3.97
CA GLY A 33 -10.79 5.85 -4.90
C GLY A 33 -9.29 5.93 -4.79
N ILE A 34 -8.64 4.93 -4.21
CA ILE A 34 -7.19 4.88 -4.18
C ILE A 34 -6.68 3.77 -5.07
N ALA A 35 -5.47 3.94 -5.55
CA ALA A 35 -4.75 2.92 -6.31
C ALA A 35 -3.43 2.65 -5.60
N ILE A 36 -2.96 1.42 -5.72
CA ILE A 36 -1.72 0.99 -5.11
C ILE A 36 -0.78 0.49 -6.19
N ALA A 37 0.47 0.93 -6.13
CA ALA A 37 1.53 0.38 -6.96
C ALA A 37 2.65 -0.08 -6.06
N ILE A 38 3.24 -1.23 -6.38
CA ILE A 38 4.39 -1.76 -5.67
C ILE A 38 5.49 -1.98 -6.69
N ASN A 39 6.62 -1.33 -6.48
CA ASN A 39 7.77 -1.40 -7.38
C ASN A 39 7.35 -1.13 -8.82
N ASN A 40 6.54 -0.08 -8.99
CA ASN A 40 6.03 0.41 -10.29
C ASN A 40 4.99 -0.50 -10.95
N ASN A 41 4.45 -1.46 -10.23
CA ASN A 41 3.40 -2.33 -10.74
C ASN A 41 2.12 -2.09 -9.98
N VAL A 42 1.04 -1.78 -10.71
CA VAL A 42 -0.27 -1.57 -10.09
C VAL A 42 -0.77 -2.87 -9.52
N VAL A 43 -1.27 -2.82 -8.29
CA VAL A 43 -1.87 -3.97 -7.62
C VAL A 43 -3.39 -3.80 -7.67
N PRO A 44 -4.10 -4.63 -8.45
CA PRO A 44 -5.56 -4.53 -8.51
C PRO A 44 -6.18 -4.72 -7.13
N ARG A 45 -7.30 -4.04 -6.90
CA ARG A 45 -7.99 -4.13 -5.61
C ARG A 45 -8.33 -5.59 -5.25
N THR A 46 -8.64 -6.40 -6.26
CA THR A 46 -8.97 -7.81 -6.02
C THR A 46 -7.81 -8.60 -5.45
N GLU A 47 -6.58 -8.09 -5.54
CA GLU A 47 -5.40 -8.78 -5.02
C GLU A 47 -4.90 -8.22 -3.69
N TRP A 48 -5.54 -7.16 -3.19
CA TRP A 48 -5.04 -6.50 -1.96
C TRP A 48 -4.99 -7.44 -0.76
N GLN A 49 -5.93 -8.37 -0.67
CA GLN A 49 -6.01 -9.26 0.48
C GLN A 49 -5.03 -10.43 0.40
N THR A 50 -4.48 -10.68 -0.76
CA THR A 50 -3.57 -11.81 -0.96
C THR A 50 -2.14 -11.41 -1.30
N LYS A 51 -1.93 -10.17 -1.76
CA LYS A 51 -0.60 -9.70 -2.13
C LYS A 51 0.18 -9.34 -0.89
N ASN A 52 1.31 -10.01 -0.67
CA ASN A 52 2.16 -9.75 0.50
C ASN A 52 3.12 -8.61 0.23
N ILE A 53 3.39 -7.83 1.27
CA ILE A 53 4.40 -6.80 1.25
C ILE A 53 5.73 -7.45 1.62
N LEU A 54 6.78 -7.10 0.89
CA LEU A 54 8.11 -7.68 1.10
C LEU A 54 9.08 -6.60 1.54
N GLN A 55 10.17 -7.04 2.15
CA GLN A 55 11.27 -6.17 2.55
C GLN A 55 11.72 -5.32 1.37
N ASN A 56 11.90 -4.04 1.59
CA ASN A 56 12.37 -3.06 0.61
C ASN A 56 11.37 -2.75 -0.50
N ASP A 57 10.12 -3.16 -0.36
CA ASP A 57 9.11 -2.78 -1.36
C ASP A 57 8.93 -1.27 -1.38
N ASN A 58 8.78 -0.74 -2.58
CA ASN A 58 8.49 0.68 -2.81
C ASN A 58 7.02 0.80 -3.17
N ILE A 59 6.25 1.37 -2.26
CA ILE A 59 4.79 1.39 -2.35
C ILE A 59 4.32 2.81 -2.62
N LEU A 60 3.48 2.96 -3.62
CA LEU A 60 2.82 4.22 -3.90
C LEU A 60 1.34 4.07 -3.63
N ILE A 61 0.81 4.96 -2.80
CA ILE A 61 -0.61 5.06 -2.55
C ILE A 61 -1.09 6.30 -3.28
N ILE A 62 -1.89 6.09 -4.31
CA ILE A 62 -2.33 7.17 -5.19
C ILE A 62 -3.81 7.41 -4.91
N LYS A 63 -4.12 8.64 -4.49
CA LYS A 63 -5.50 9.02 -4.27
C LYS A 63 -6.06 9.58 -5.55
N ALA A 64 -7.14 8.97 -6.05
CA ALA A 64 -7.83 9.51 -7.18
C ALA A 64 -8.51 10.80 -6.73
N THR A 65 -8.08 11.91 -7.29
CA THR A 65 -8.74 13.17 -7.01
C THR A 65 -10.07 13.14 -7.72
N GLN A 66 -11.14 13.15 -6.97
CA GLN A 66 -12.44 13.31 -7.58
C GLN A 66 -12.53 14.75 -8.04
N GLY A 67 -12.32 14.93 -9.30
CA GLY A 67 -12.39 16.27 -9.87
C GLY A 67 -13.79 16.81 -9.95
N GLY A 68 -14.61 16.39 -9.14
CA GLY A 68 -15.97 16.93 -9.17
C GLY A 68 -16.87 15.99 -8.55
#